data_56e02dcd8192b1b4ac69c70f32cdc7cc
#
_entry.id   56e02dcd8192b1b4ac69c70f32cdc7cc
#
_cell.length_a   1.000
_cell.length_b   1.000
_cell.length_c   1.000
_cell.angle_alpha   90.00
_cell.angle_beta   90.00
_cell.angle_gamma   90.00
#
_symmetry.space_group_name_H-M   'P 1'
#
loop_
_entity.id
_entity.type
_entity.pdbx_description
1 polymer ?
#
loop_
_entity_poly.entity_id
_entity_poly.type
_entity_poly.pdbx_seq_one_letter_code
_entity_poly.pdbx_strand_id
1 'polypeptide(L)'
;MSSTTSLPVAREGGQLQWLWKRDLTHYPVGGYRVFLLAVVVLANIVFTWTVAAGAAATPVIFPHFGMTLGYYANLLVVAGVVGGLASYISSWGDRWGRANMVVIGLLINGLFALFAIPLAPNKFAFALLTCLLYLADGAIFVGTPALVRDFSPQMQRGLAMGFWTFGPVAGYFVLSAVARAYLPLNVTFANWQNLYRFSGYAALVMFVVCLVFLRELPAGIRSQRMAALNERVLVEVKARGLDLAEATKHRWRQMIHVNTIASSIAINLFLVIYFTAVAYFVFYLPLFLHFSLSSFNGIQEIYWGVNIVALVVWGALSDWLRVRKPFMVLGSAGTIVAIILLMNAKAGVSFTAMALILSLLSTSLACCYAPWFASFTETLEARNPALIATGSSLYGFATRVVGVPFGLIIPHIVGSPVETASGWRTWYWICIGTVVVFVPFIFTMYGHWRPSTARKEFEEHEAKVAEELSRLRQESAAA
;
A
#
# COMPACT_ATOMS: atom_id res chain seq x y z
N MET A 1 48.25 34.36 2.82
CA MET A 1 48.33 33.02 3.43
C MET A 1 47.21 32.20 2.80
N SER A 2 47.61 31.34 1.86
CA SER A 2 46.70 30.50 1.07
C SER A 2 46.31 29.26 1.89
N SER A 3 45.02 29.12 2.18
CA SER A 3 44.51 27.86 2.74
C SER A 3 44.22 26.93 1.56
N THR A 4 45.09 25.98 1.34
CA THR A 4 44.86 24.83 0.45
C THR A 4 43.76 23.95 1.02
N THR A 5 42.59 24.05 0.41
CA THR A 5 41.48 23.09 0.61
C THR A 5 41.90 21.76 -0.01
N SER A 6 42.32 20.81 0.82
CA SER A 6 42.60 19.44 0.40
C SER A 6 41.28 18.80 -0.08
N LEU A 7 41.18 18.49 -1.36
CA LEU A 7 40.18 17.62 -1.92
C LEU A 7 40.20 16.27 -1.19
N PRO A 8 39.06 15.68 -0.83
CA PRO A 8 39.04 14.37 -0.23
C PRO A 8 39.57 13.34 -1.22
N VAL A 9 40.67 12.71 -0.83
CA VAL A 9 41.30 11.58 -1.54
C VAL A 9 40.23 10.52 -1.78
N ALA A 10 40.00 10.21 -3.05
CA ALA A 10 39.18 9.05 -3.45
C ALA A 10 39.83 7.80 -2.85
N ARG A 11 39.20 7.19 -1.86
CA ARG A 11 39.61 5.86 -1.35
C ARG A 11 39.45 4.88 -2.52
N GLU A 12 40.53 4.26 -2.91
CA GLU A 12 40.58 3.10 -3.79
C GLU A 12 39.74 1.98 -3.19
N GLY A 13 38.50 1.94 -3.52
CA GLY A 13 37.58 0.83 -3.21
C GLY A 13 37.67 -0.20 -4.32
N GLY A 14 37.81 -1.49 -3.96
CA GLY A 14 37.88 -2.59 -4.92
C GLY A 14 36.75 -2.53 -5.98
N GLN A 15 37.01 -3.06 -7.17
CA GLN A 15 36.15 -2.98 -8.36
C GLN A 15 34.67 -3.36 -8.17
N LEU A 16 34.31 -4.04 -7.06
CA LEU A 16 32.94 -4.47 -6.73
C LEU A 16 32.24 -3.62 -5.66
N GLN A 17 32.87 -2.56 -5.15
CA GLN A 17 32.26 -1.74 -4.08
C GLN A 17 30.97 -1.03 -4.51
N TRP A 18 30.80 -0.76 -5.81
CA TRP A 18 29.57 -0.18 -6.36
C TRP A 18 28.32 -1.07 -6.16
N LEU A 19 28.51 -2.38 -5.94
CA LEU A 19 27.41 -3.32 -5.66
C LEU A 19 26.79 -3.11 -4.27
N TRP A 20 27.57 -2.63 -3.29
CA TRP A 20 27.12 -2.45 -1.90
C TRP A 20 26.98 -0.98 -1.50
N LYS A 21 27.90 -0.12 -1.99
CA LYS A 21 27.90 1.31 -1.70
C LYS A 21 27.05 2.02 -2.73
N ARG A 22 25.79 2.28 -2.33
CA ARG A 22 24.77 2.92 -3.16
C ARG A 22 24.55 4.37 -2.77
N ASP A 23 25.43 4.92 -1.94
CA ASP A 23 25.31 6.25 -1.39
C ASP A 23 25.42 7.33 -2.47
N LEU A 24 24.45 8.25 -2.45
CA LEU A 24 24.50 9.47 -3.25
C LEU A 24 25.44 10.47 -2.59
N THR A 25 26.26 11.16 -3.39
CA THR A 25 27.15 12.23 -2.90
C THR A 25 26.40 13.52 -2.59
N HIS A 26 25.24 13.73 -3.21
CA HIS A 26 24.40 14.91 -3.03
C HIS A 26 22.93 14.54 -3.19
N TYR A 27 22.04 15.42 -2.77
CA TYR A 27 20.60 15.20 -2.89
C TYR A 27 20.16 15.25 -4.36
N PRO A 28 19.43 14.25 -4.87
CA PRO A 28 18.98 14.22 -6.26
C PRO A 28 17.94 15.31 -6.53
N VAL A 29 18.09 16.00 -7.67
CA VAL A 29 17.21 17.08 -8.10
C VAL A 29 16.63 16.80 -9.49
N GLY A 30 15.53 17.47 -9.83
CA GLY A 30 14.94 17.43 -11.17
C GLY A 30 14.56 16.02 -11.64
N GLY A 31 14.86 15.72 -12.91
CA GLY A 31 14.51 14.45 -13.56
C GLY A 31 15.14 13.22 -12.93
N TYR A 32 16.36 13.32 -12.39
CA TYR A 32 17.01 12.20 -11.74
C TYR A 32 16.28 11.75 -10.47
N ARG A 33 15.75 12.69 -9.69
CA ARG A 33 14.90 12.38 -8.53
C ARG A 33 13.62 11.66 -8.94
N VAL A 34 12.95 12.14 -10.01
CA VAL A 34 11.74 11.49 -10.54
C VAL A 34 12.06 10.07 -11.02
N PHE A 35 13.20 9.88 -11.68
CA PHE A 35 13.66 8.57 -12.11
C PHE A 35 13.86 7.61 -10.93
N LEU A 36 14.54 8.04 -9.85
CA LEU A 36 14.70 7.21 -8.65
C LEU A 36 13.36 6.84 -8.00
N LEU A 37 12.42 7.79 -7.91
CA LEU A 37 11.06 7.52 -7.44
C LEU A 37 10.34 6.51 -8.34
N ALA A 38 10.45 6.64 -9.66
CA ALA A 38 9.85 5.70 -10.60
C ALA A 38 10.42 4.29 -10.43
N VAL A 39 11.74 4.15 -10.25
CA VAL A 39 12.39 2.85 -9.98
C VAL A 39 11.83 2.21 -8.72
N VAL A 40 11.65 2.97 -7.63
CA VAL A 40 11.07 2.46 -6.38
C VAL A 40 9.61 2.03 -6.56
N VAL A 41 8.81 2.80 -7.29
CA VAL A 41 7.40 2.45 -7.56
C VAL A 41 7.30 1.21 -8.44
N LEU A 42 8.13 1.10 -9.48
CA LEU A 42 8.20 -0.10 -10.33
C LEU A 42 8.63 -1.33 -9.53
N ALA A 43 9.60 -1.19 -8.62
CA ALA A 43 9.97 -2.28 -7.71
C ALA A 43 8.77 -2.72 -6.87
N ASN A 44 7.97 -1.78 -6.37
CA ASN A 44 6.77 -2.06 -5.59
C ASN A 44 5.68 -2.77 -6.43
N ILE A 45 5.49 -2.39 -7.69
CA ILE A 45 4.58 -3.05 -8.63
C ILE A 45 4.99 -4.51 -8.84
N VAL A 46 6.26 -4.71 -9.21
CA VAL A 46 6.78 -6.05 -9.55
C VAL A 46 6.77 -6.97 -8.34
N PHE A 47 7.14 -6.48 -7.17
CA PHE A 47 7.11 -7.32 -5.98
C PHE A 47 5.69 -7.72 -5.58
N THR A 48 4.72 -6.80 -5.63
CA THR A 48 3.31 -7.12 -5.35
C THR A 48 2.78 -8.16 -6.33
N TRP A 49 3.06 -7.99 -7.62
CA TRP A 49 2.71 -8.98 -8.62
C TRP A 49 3.31 -10.36 -8.31
N THR A 50 4.59 -10.43 -7.94
CA THR A 50 5.28 -11.69 -7.68
C THR A 50 4.69 -12.41 -6.46
N VAL A 51 4.45 -11.70 -5.37
CA VAL A 51 3.87 -12.27 -4.14
C VAL A 51 2.43 -12.73 -4.36
N ALA A 52 1.67 -11.97 -5.13
CA ALA A 52 0.27 -12.27 -5.41
C ALA A 52 0.07 -13.29 -6.55
N ALA A 53 1.12 -13.75 -7.23
CA ALA A 53 1.01 -14.61 -8.42
C ALA A 53 0.14 -15.85 -8.20
N GLY A 54 0.23 -16.48 -7.02
CA GLY A 54 -0.59 -17.64 -6.66
C GLY A 54 -2.07 -17.35 -6.52
N ALA A 55 -2.45 -16.14 -6.15
CA ALA A 55 -3.86 -15.81 -5.92
C ALA A 55 -4.72 -15.96 -7.19
N ALA A 56 -4.18 -15.62 -8.36
CA ALA A 56 -4.89 -15.75 -9.64
C ALA A 56 -5.10 -17.21 -10.10
N ALA A 57 -4.29 -18.15 -9.61
CA ALA A 57 -4.31 -19.55 -10.00
C ALA A 57 -4.81 -20.49 -8.87
N THR A 58 -5.30 -19.95 -7.77
CA THR A 58 -5.71 -20.70 -6.59
C THR A 58 -6.69 -21.86 -6.90
N PRO A 59 -7.70 -21.73 -7.77
CA PRO A 59 -8.60 -22.82 -8.11
C PRO A 59 -7.92 -24.04 -8.76
N VAL A 60 -6.74 -23.84 -9.34
CA VAL A 60 -5.92 -24.92 -9.93
C VAL A 60 -4.95 -25.50 -8.91
N ILE A 61 -4.37 -24.64 -8.07
CA ILE A 61 -3.40 -25.03 -7.05
C ILE A 61 -4.06 -25.90 -5.97
N PHE A 62 -5.30 -25.59 -5.58
CA PHE A 62 -6.01 -26.32 -4.51
C PHE A 62 -6.20 -27.81 -4.80
N PRO A 63 -6.81 -28.21 -5.93
CA PRO A 63 -6.99 -29.60 -6.24
C PRO A 63 -5.65 -30.35 -6.37
N HIS A 64 -4.63 -29.68 -6.93
CA HIS A 64 -3.30 -30.29 -7.11
C HIS A 64 -2.66 -30.68 -5.78
N PHE A 65 -2.72 -29.83 -4.77
CA PHE A 65 -2.13 -30.10 -3.45
C PHE A 65 -3.12 -30.65 -2.41
N GLY A 66 -4.38 -30.86 -2.79
CA GLY A 66 -5.44 -31.27 -1.85
C GLY A 66 -5.62 -30.23 -0.72
N MET A 67 -5.59 -28.93 -1.06
CA MET A 67 -5.78 -27.85 -0.11
C MET A 67 -7.27 -27.54 0.08
N THR A 68 -7.63 -27.16 1.30
CA THR A 68 -8.94 -26.59 1.62
C THR A 68 -8.88 -25.07 1.72
N LEU A 69 -10.03 -24.41 1.64
CA LEU A 69 -10.12 -22.96 1.82
C LEU A 69 -9.58 -22.53 3.20
N GLY A 70 -9.89 -23.30 4.24
CA GLY A 70 -9.37 -23.04 5.59
C GLY A 70 -7.84 -23.18 5.69
N TYR A 71 -7.25 -24.17 4.99
CA TYR A 71 -5.79 -24.30 4.92
C TYR A 71 -5.15 -23.07 4.24
N TYR A 72 -5.73 -22.62 3.15
CA TYR A 72 -5.24 -21.43 2.43
C TYR A 72 -5.38 -20.15 3.27
N ALA A 73 -6.50 -19.95 3.94
CA ALA A 73 -6.69 -18.82 4.84
C ALA A 73 -5.64 -18.81 5.96
N ASN A 74 -5.41 -19.95 6.60
CA ASN A 74 -4.37 -20.10 7.61
C ASN A 74 -2.96 -19.82 7.03
N LEU A 75 -2.68 -20.30 5.83
CA LEU A 75 -1.42 -20.01 5.14
C LEU A 75 -1.22 -18.51 4.93
N LEU A 76 -2.23 -17.79 4.45
CA LEU A 76 -2.13 -16.33 4.25
C LEU A 76 -1.90 -15.57 5.55
N VAL A 77 -2.55 -16.02 6.65
CA VAL A 77 -2.34 -15.43 7.97
C VAL A 77 -0.93 -15.68 8.48
N VAL A 78 -0.44 -16.91 8.42
CA VAL A 78 0.93 -17.26 8.85
C VAL A 78 1.95 -16.50 8.00
N ALA A 79 1.79 -16.48 6.67
CA ALA A 79 2.64 -15.73 5.76
C ALA A 79 2.62 -14.22 6.08
N GLY A 80 1.43 -13.65 6.35
CA GLY A 80 1.29 -12.26 6.77
C GLY A 80 1.99 -11.94 8.09
N VAL A 81 1.94 -12.83 9.08
CA VAL A 81 2.68 -12.69 10.34
C VAL A 81 4.18 -12.77 10.10
N VAL A 82 4.65 -13.71 9.28
CA VAL A 82 6.07 -13.85 8.91
C VAL A 82 6.57 -12.60 8.20
N GLY A 83 5.80 -12.05 7.24
CA GLY A 83 6.12 -10.77 6.58
C GLY A 83 6.11 -9.58 7.55
N GLY A 84 5.23 -9.61 8.56
CA GLY A 84 5.20 -8.61 9.63
C GLY A 84 6.45 -8.65 10.51
N LEU A 85 6.92 -9.85 10.87
CA LEU A 85 8.19 -10.06 11.60
C LEU A 85 9.38 -9.59 10.78
N ALA A 86 9.39 -9.85 9.47
CA ALA A 86 10.41 -9.33 8.56
C ALA A 86 10.45 -7.81 8.57
N SER A 87 9.31 -7.15 8.66
CA SER A 87 9.23 -5.69 8.79
C SER A 87 9.90 -5.18 10.06
N TYR A 88 9.87 -5.94 11.16
CA TYR A 88 10.58 -5.61 12.39
C TYR A 88 12.11 -5.76 12.22
N ILE A 89 12.55 -6.86 11.61
CA ILE A 89 13.96 -7.11 11.29
C ILE A 89 14.49 -6.05 10.31
N SER A 90 13.64 -5.49 9.49
CA SER A 90 13.96 -4.42 8.52
C SER A 90 14.37 -3.10 9.17
N SER A 91 14.15 -2.92 10.47
CA SER A 91 14.72 -1.80 11.22
C SER A 91 16.27 -1.79 11.17
N TRP A 92 16.89 -2.95 10.89
CA TRP A 92 18.32 -3.09 10.61
C TRP A 92 18.72 -2.53 9.23
N GLY A 93 17.77 -2.26 8.36
CA GLY A 93 18.01 -1.65 7.05
C GLY A 93 18.66 -0.28 7.10
N ASP A 94 18.53 0.44 8.21
CA ASP A 94 19.29 1.68 8.42
C ASP A 94 20.81 1.43 8.57
N ARG A 95 21.22 0.20 8.90
CA ARG A 95 22.64 -0.22 8.98
C ARG A 95 23.14 -0.84 7.67
N TRP A 96 22.29 -1.55 6.93
CA TRP A 96 22.67 -2.30 5.73
C TRP A 96 22.36 -1.55 4.43
N GLY A 97 21.61 -0.46 4.53
CA GLY A 97 21.13 0.32 3.39
C GLY A 97 19.75 -0.12 2.93
N ARG A 98 18.85 0.85 2.80
CA ARG A 98 17.46 0.64 2.36
C ARG A 98 17.38 0.13 0.93
N ALA A 99 18.24 0.66 0.05
CA ALA A 99 18.33 0.22 -1.33
C ALA A 99 18.83 -1.24 -1.44
N ASN A 100 19.79 -1.64 -0.60
CA ASN A 100 20.29 -3.02 -0.56
C ASN A 100 19.20 -4.01 -0.13
N MET A 101 18.33 -3.63 0.82
CA MET A 101 17.21 -4.47 1.23
C MET A 101 16.23 -4.73 0.09
N VAL A 102 15.90 -3.69 -0.68
CA VAL A 102 15.02 -3.83 -1.85
C VAL A 102 15.66 -4.73 -2.91
N VAL A 103 16.96 -4.53 -3.17
CA VAL A 103 17.70 -5.34 -4.16
C VAL A 103 17.77 -6.80 -3.76
N ILE A 104 18.14 -7.11 -2.51
CA ILE A 104 18.23 -8.49 -2.00
C ILE A 104 16.83 -9.12 -1.95
N GLY A 105 15.82 -8.36 -1.51
CA GLY A 105 14.45 -8.82 -1.48
C GLY A 105 13.94 -9.22 -2.86
N LEU A 106 14.19 -8.40 -3.90
CA LEU A 106 13.81 -8.72 -5.29
C LEU A 106 14.55 -9.95 -5.84
N LEU A 107 15.82 -10.13 -5.48
CA LEU A 107 16.60 -11.32 -5.85
C LEU A 107 15.95 -12.58 -5.26
N ILE A 108 15.69 -12.57 -3.95
CA ILE A 108 15.08 -13.70 -3.25
C ILE A 108 13.68 -13.97 -3.82
N ASN A 109 12.85 -12.95 -3.97
CA ASN A 109 11.53 -13.06 -4.58
C ASN A 109 11.58 -13.68 -5.97
N GLY A 110 12.48 -13.19 -6.82
CA GLY A 110 12.65 -13.69 -8.18
C GLY A 110 13.08 -15.16 -8.22
N LEU A 111 14.06 -15.56 -7.40
CA LEU A 111 14.53 -16.95 -7.33
C LEU A 111 13.45 -17.89 -6.76
N PHE A 112 12.73 -17.47 -5.73
CA PHE A 112 11.66 -18.29 -5.15
C PHE A 112 10.48 -18.47 -6.12
N ALA A 113 10.05 -17.41 -6.78
CA ALA A 113 8.97 -17.48 -7.77
C ALA A 113 9.37 -18.26 -9.03
N LEU A 114 10.64 -18.14 -9.49
CA LEU A 114 11.11 -18.82 -10.69
C LEU A 114 11.35 -20.31 -10.48
N PHE A 115 11.95 -20.68 -9.37
CA PHE A 115 12.42 -22.05 -9.13
C PHE A 115 11.73 -22.75 -7.97
N ALA A 116 11.69 -22.15 -6.78
CA ALA A 116 11.33 -22.87 -5.58
C ALA A 116 9.83 -23.21 -5.51
N ILE A 117 8.94 -22.23 -5.67
CA ILE A 117 7.49 -22.43 -5.57
C ILE A 117 6.96 -23.35 -6.69
N PRO A 118 7.34 -23.18 -7.97
CA PRO A 118 6.89 -24.08 -9.03
C PRO A 118 7.31 -25.56 -8.87
N LEU A 119 8.36 -25.80 -8.11
CA LEU A 119 8.89 -27.15 -7.84
C LEU A 119 8.46 -27.72 -6.49
N ALA A 120 7.55 -27.07 -5.77
CA ALA A 120 7.07 -27.54 -4.46
C ALA A 120 6.44 -28.94 -4.59
N PRO A 121 6.94 -29.96 -3.85
CA PRO A 121 6.49 -31.34 -4.01
C PRO A 121 5.15 -31.63 -3.32
N ASN A 122 4.73 -30.81 -2.39
CA ASN A 122 3.51 -30.99 -1.61
C ASN A 122 3.03 -29.67 -0.99
N LYS A 123 1.81 -29.68 -0.42
CA LYS A 123 1.19 -28.50 0.18
C LYS A 123 1.99 -27.88 1.32
N PHE A 124 2.72 -28.68 2.09
CA PHE A 124 3.53 -28.17 3.20
C PHE A 124 4.76 -27.41 2.68
N ALA A 125 5.46 -27.97 1.69
CA ALA A 125 6.58 -27.29 1.04
C ALA A 125 6.10 -25.99 0.35
N PHE A 126 4.97 -26.04 -0.35
CA PHE A 126 4.35 -24.85 -0.95
C PHE A 126 4.05 -23.77 0.11
N ALA A 127 3.48 -24.15 1.24
CA ALA A 127 3.19 -23.24 2.35
C ALA A 127 4.46 -22.62 2.95
N LEU A 128 5.48 -23.44 3.20
CA LEU A 128 6.77 -22.97 3.73
C LEU A 128 7.44 -21.99 2.77
N LEU A 129 7.49 -22.33 1.48
CA LEU A 129 8.09 -21.47 0.45
C LEU A 129 7.33 -20.17 0.29
N THR A 130 5.99 -20.20 0.40
CA THR A 130 5.16 -18.99 0.40
C THR A 130 5.47 -18.13 1.62
N CYS A 131 5.60 -18.68 2.81
CA CYS A 131 5.98 -17.95 4.01
C CYS A 131 7.37 -17.28 3.86
N LEU A 132 8.34 -17.97 3.26
CA LEU A 132 9.67 -17.41 2.98
C LEU A 132 9.63 -16.32 1.91
N LEU A 133 8.73 -16.43 0.92
CA LEU A 133 8.48 -15.36 -0.04
C LEU A 133 7.96 -14.10 0.66
N TYR A 134 6.99 -14.25 1.58
CA TYR A 134 6.46 -13.14 2.38
C TYR A 134 7.48 -12.56 3.37
N LEU A 135 8.48 -13.35 3.80
CA LEU A 135 9.61 -12.83 4.59
C LEU A 135 10.43 -11.84 3.77
N ALA A 136 10.78 -12.19 2.52
CA ALA A 136 11.50 -11.30 1.61
C ALA A 136 10.65 -10.07 1.21
N ASP A 137 9.33 -10.27 1.04
CA ASP A 137 8.33 -9.25 0.83
C ASP A 137 8.35 -8.18 1.93
N GLY A 138 8.38 -8.60 3.19
CA GLY A 138 8.41 -7.68 4.33
C GLY A 138 9.61 -6.71 4.30
N ALA A 139 10.76 -7.12 3.78
CA ALA A 139 11.93 -6.27 3.62
C ALA A 139 11.71 -5.20 2.54
N ILE A 140 11.15 -5.59 1.38
CA ILE A 140 10.84 -4.66 0.28
C ILE A 140 9.75 -3.67 0.71
N PHE A 141 8.71 -4.17 1.38
CA PHE A 141 7.56 -3.38 1.84
C PHE A 141 7.98 -2.26 2.82
N VAL A 142 9.04 -2.45 3.59
CA VAL A 142 9.60 -1.41 4.48
C VAL A 142 10.62 -0.52 3.77
N GLY A 143 11.45 -1.09 2.91
CA GLY A 143 12.50 -0.37 2.20
C GLY A 143 11.96 0.64 1.19
N THR A 144 10.92 0.28 0.43
CA THR A 144 10.38 1.12 -0.63
C THR A 144 9.74 2.42 -0.15
N PRO A 145 8.85 2.47 0.87
CA PRO A 145 8.30 3.74 1.35
C PRO A 145 9.34 4.59 2.05
N ALA A 146 10.36 3.96 2.67
CA ALA A 146 11.47 4.68 3.27
C ALA A 146 12.31 5.41 2.20
N LEU A 147 12.59 4.77 1.06
CA LEU A 147 13.27 5.39 -0.09
C LEU A 147 12.42 6.48 -0.73
N VAL A 148 11.11 6.25 -0.92
CA VAL A 148 10.20 7.29 -1.41
C VAL A 148 10.26 8.52 -0.51
N ARG A 149 10.23 8.33 0.80
CA ARG A 149 10.35 9.42 1.77
C ARG A 149 11.68 10.15 1.70
N ASP A 150 12.77 9.44 1.48
CA ASP A 150 14.11 10.02 1.35
C ASP A 150 14.22 10.91 0.10
N PHE A 151 13.61 10.52 -1.02
CA PHE A 151 13.67 11.26 -2.28
C PHE A 151 12.59 12.34 -2.45
N SER A 152 11.59 12.39 -1.57
CA SER A 152 10.49 13.34 -1.71
C SER A 152 10.69 14.58 -0.85
N PRO A 153 10.68 15.81 -1.40
CA PRO A 153 10.57 17.03 -0.62
C PRO A 153 9.28 17.04 0.20
N GLN A 154 9.28 17.72 1.34
CA GLN A 154 8.13 17.71 2.25
C GLN A 154 6.82 18.14 1.59
N MET A 155 6.86 19.18 0.73
CA MET A 155 5.68 19.68 0.00
C MET A 155 5.11 18.71 -1.06
N GLN A 156 5.90 17.69 -1.49
CA GLN A 156 5.50 16.69 -2.48
C GLN A 156 5.42 15.28 -1.89
N ARG A 157 5.60 15.11 -0.58
CA ARG A 157 5.61 13.80 0.08
C ARG A 157 4.28 13.08 -0.04
N GLY A 158 3.17 13.80 0.12
CA GLY A 158 1.83 13.23 -0.03
C GLY A 158 1.64 12.64 -1.43
N LEU A 159 2.01 13.37 -2.46
CA LEU A 159 1.96 12.90 -3.85
C LEU A 159 2.86 11.68 -4.07
N ALA A 160 4.09 11.70 -3.58
CA ALA A 160 5.03 10.59 -3.76
C ALA A 160 4.59 9.33 -2.98
N MET A 161 4.03 9.49 -1.78
CA MET A 161 3.43 8.38 -1.02
C MET A 161 2.14 7.88 -1.68
N GLY A 162 1.37 8.76 -2.33
CA GLY A 162 0.25 8.39 -3.19
C GLY A 162 0.70 7.49 -4.35
N PHE A 163 1.78 7.83 -5.03
CA PHE A 163 2.38 6.97 -6.06
C PHE A 163 2.91 5.65 -5.50
N TRP A 164 3.44 5.64 -4.29
CA TRP A 164 3.85 4.39 -3.67
C TRP A 164 2.64 3.47 -3.37
N THR A 165 1.55 4.01 -2.83
CA THR A 165 0.30 3.25 -2.59
C THR A 165 -0.36 2.77 -3.88
N PHE A 166 -0.13 3.46 -4.99
CA PHE A 166 -0.51 3.01 -6.32
C PHE A 166 0.20 1.71 -6.74
N GLY A 167 1.43 1.47 -6.24
CA GLY A 167 2.23 0.29 -6.59
C GLY A 167 1.49 -1.05 -6.39
N PRO A 168 0.91 -1.34 -5.20
CA PRO A 168 0.16 -2.57 -4.98
C PRO A 168 -1.03 -2.73 -5.93
N VAL A 169 -1.81 -1.68 -6.18
CA VAL A 169 -2.97 -1.73 -7.08
C VAL A 169 -2.54 -2.02 -8.51
N ALA A 170 -1.48 -1.35 -8.98
CA ALA A 170 -0.90 -1.62 -10.28
C ALA A 170 -0.27 -3.03 -10.37
N GLY A 171 0.29 -3.54 -9.28
CA GLY A 171 0.78 -4.92 -9.19
C GLY A 171 -0.33 -5.96 -9.40
N TYR A 172 -1.49 -5.77 -8.78
CA TYR A 172 -2.66 -6.63 -9.02
C TYR A 172 -3.23 -6.46 -10.44
N PHE A 173 -3.21 -5.26 -11.01
CA PHE A 173 -3.59 -5.03 -12.41
C PHE A 173 -2.70 -5.83 -13.36
N VAL A 174 -1.38 -5.73 -13.22
CA VAL A 174 -0.40 -6.47 -14.03
C VAL A 174 -0.58 -7.97 -13.84
N LEU A 175 -0.75 -8.44 -12.60
CA LEU A 175 -1.04 -9.85 -12.31
C LEU A 175 -2.26 -10.34 -13.10
N SER A 176 -3.36 -9.59 -13.05
CA SER A 176 -4.61 -9.97 -13.70
C SER A 176 -4.46 -10.02 -15.23
N ALA A 177 -3.78 -9.04 -15.82
CA ALA A 177 -3.50 -9.02 -17.26
C ALA A 177 -2.63 -10.21 -17.70
N VAL A 178 -1.57 -10.51 -16.95
CA VAL A 178 -0.69 -11.65 -17.21
C VAL A 178 -1.43 -12.98 -17.01
N ALA A 179 -2.17 -13.10 -15.90
CA ALA A 179 -2.93 -14.33 -15.62
C ALA A 179 -4.01 -14.59 -16.66
N ARG A 180 -4.67 -13.56 -17.18
CA ARG A 180 -5.62 -13.68 -18.29
C ARG A 180 -4.99 -14.27 -19.54
N ALA A 181 -3.74 -13.90 -19.84
CA ALA A 181 -3.02 -14.40 -21.00
C ALA A 181 -2.50 -15.84 -20.82
N TYR A 182 -2.08 -16.21 -19.60
CA TYR A 182 -1.44 -17.50 -19.30
C TYR A 182 -2.38 -18.56 -18.72
N LEU A 183 -3.57 -18.19 -18.23
CA LEU A 183 -4.57 -19.13 -17.73
C LEU A 183 -5.74 -19.23 -18.71
N PRO A 184 -5.63 -20.02 -19.80
CA PRO A 184 -6.69 -20.18 -20.77
C PRO A 184 -7.89 -20.93 -20.20
N LEU A 185 -8.99 -21.05 -20.99
CA LEU A 185 -10.25 -21.70 -20.61
C LEU A 185 -10.08 -23.14 -20.10
N ASN A 186 -9.10 -23.89 -20.63
CA ASN A 186 -8.76 -25.24 -20.21
C ASN A 186 -7.42 -25.21 -19.43
N VAL A 187 -7.49 -24.97 -18.14
CA VAL A 187 -6.30 -24.82 -17.30
C VAL A 187 -5.70 -26.19 -16.99
N THR A 188 -4.49 -26.43 -17.49
CA THR A 188 -3.65 -27.56 -17.06
C THR A 188 -2.79 -27.14 -15.86
N PHE A 189 -2.37 -28.14 -15.06
CA PHE A 189 -1.49 -27.93 -13.92
C PHE A 189 -0.21 -27.13 -14.25
N ALA A 190 0.39 -27.31 -15.42
CA ALA A 190 1.60 -26.59 -15.83
C ALA A 190 1.44 -25.08 -15.94
N ASN A 191 0.22 -24.57 -16.13
CA ASN A 191 0.00 -23.15 -16.41
C ASN A 191 0.16 -22.27 -15.16
N TRP A 192 -0.19 -22.73 -13.96
CA TRP A 192 0.02 -21.97 -12.74
C TRP A 192 1.52 -21.81 -12.41
N GLN A 193 2.32 -22.82 -12.69
CA GLN A 193 3.77 -22.76 -12.51
C GLN A 193 4.39 -21.71 -13.42
N ASN A 194 3.93 -21.61 -14.67
CA ASN A 194 4.39 -20.61 -15.61
C ASN A 194 4.05 -19.18 -15.17
N LEU A 195 2.90 -19.00 -14.51
CA LEU A 195 2.53 -17.70 -13.94
C LEU A 195 3.54 -17.24 -12.87
N TYR A 196 3.95 -18.14 -11.98
CA TYR A 196 5.02 -17.87 -11.02
C TYR A 196 6.36 -17.61 -11.69
N ARG A 197 6.74 -18.46 -12.66
CA ARG A 197 8.01 -18.30 -13.38
C ARG A 197 8.08 -16.95 -14.11
N PHE A 198 6.99 -16.53 -14.74
CA PHE A 198 6.95 -15.25 -15.43
C PHE A 198 7.09 -14.07 -14.46
N SER A 199 6.42 -14.11 -13.32
CA SER A 199 6.60 -13.09 -12.27
C SER A 199 8.01 -13.13 -11.69
N GLY A 200 8.62 -14.31 -11.57
CA GLY A 200 10.01 -14.49 -11.14
C GLY A 200 11.01 -13.85 -12.11
N TYR A 201 10.83 -14.03 -13.43
CA TYR A 201 11.64 -13.33 -14.42
C TYR A 201 11.52 -11.81 -14.30
N ALA A 202 10.30 -11.29 -14.13
CA ALA A 202 10.09 -9.86 -13.94
C ALA A 202 10.79 -9.34 -12.68
N ALA A 203 10.74 -10.10 -11.58
CA ALA A 203 11.43 -9.75 -10.34
C ALA A 203 12.96 -9.76 -10.49
N LEU A 204 13.53 -10.72 -11.24
CA LEU A 204 14.96 -10.74 -11.52
C LEU A 204 15.39 -9.60 -12.45
N VAL A 205 14.59 -9.26 -13.47
CA VAL A 205 14.84 -8.07 -14.30
C VAL A 205 14.81 -6.80 -13.42
N MET A 206 13.80 -6.68 -12.56
CA MET A 206 13.70 -5.52 -11.65
C MET A 206 14.83 -5.51 -10.61
N PHE A 207 15.29 -6.69 -10.16
CA PHE A 207 16.50 -6.81 -9.34
C PHE A 207 17.71 -6.19 -10.05
N VAL A 208 17.95 -6.52 -11.34
CA VAL A 208 19.06 -5.95 -12.12
C VAL A 208 18.90 -4.44 -12.27
N VAL A 209 17.69 -3.97 -12.58
CA VAL A 209 17.39 -2.52 -12.67
C VAL A 209 17.68 -1.82 -11.34
N CYS A 210 17.23 -2.37 -10.22
CA CYS A 210 17.51 -1.82 -8.90
C CYS A 210 19.00 -1.95 -8.53
N LEU A 211 19.67 -3.03 -8.91
CA LEU A 211 21.09 -3.21 -8.69
C LEU A 211 21.92 -2.11 -9.36
N VAL A 212 21.56 -1.73 -10.57
CA VAL A 212 22.27 -0.73 -11.37
C VAL A 212 21.88 0.70 -10.99
N PHE A 213 20.60 0.98 -10.86
CA PHE A 213 20.08 2.35 -10.81
C PHE A 213 19.63 2.80 -9.42
N LEU A 214 19.20 1.89 -8.53
CA LEU A 214 18.71 2.30 -7.23
C LEU A 214 19.85 2.79 -6.34
N ARG A 215 19.70 3.99 -5.80
CA ARG A 215 20.64 4.65 -4.90
C ARG A 215 19.91 5.04 -3.61
N GLU A 216 20.67 5.38 -2.57
CA GLU A 216 20.15 5.84 -1.30
C GLU A 216 20.88 7.09 -0.78
N LEU A 217 20.26 7.79 0.14
CA LEU A 217 20.87 8.93 0.80
C LEU A 217 21.74 8.43 1.97
N PRO A 218 23.03 8.79 2.03
CA PRO A 218 23.87 8.50 3.18
C PRO A 218 23.32 9.17 4.45
N ALA A 219 23.63 8.59 5.60
CA ALA A 219 23.12 9.06 6.89
C ALA A 219 23.39 10.55 7.15
N GLY A 220 24.55 11.07 6.70
CA GLY A 220 24.92 12.48 6.84
C GLY A 220 24.00 13.43 6.05
N ILE A 221 23.77 13.15 4.77
CA ILE A 221 22.85 13.96 3.93
C ILE A 221 21.41 13.82 4.43
N ARG A 222 21.03 12.63 4.88
CA ARG A 222 19.71 12.38 5.46
C ARG A 222 19.48 13.19 6.74
N SER A 223 20.47 13.26 7.64
CA SER A 223 20.38 14.04 8.88
C SER A 223 20.33 15.55 8.62
N GLN A 224 21.15 16.07 7.70
CA GLN A 224 21.11 17.48 7.29
C GLN A 224 19.74 17.85 6.71
N ARG A 225 19.17 16.98 5.86
CA ARG A 225 17.85 17.20 5.31
C ARG A 225 16.76 17.11 6.35
N MET A 226 16.87 16.18 7.31
CA MET A 226 15.93 16.10 8.43
C MET A 226 16.02 17.33 9.33
N ALA A 227 17.19 17.92 9.53
CA ALA A 227 17.37 19.17 10.25
C ALA A 227 16.64 20.32 9.53
N ALA A 228 16.86 20.49 8.21
CA ALA A 228 16.16 21.51 7.42
C ALA A 228 14.64 21.29 7.36
N LEU A 229 14.17 20.04 7.42
CA LEU A 229 12.76 19.71 7.54
C LEU A 229 12.20 20.02 8.92
N ASN A 230 13.00 19.78 9.97
CA ASN A 230 12.63 20.11 11.34
C ASN A 230 12.47 21.62 11.52
N GLU A 231 13.25 22.43 10.83
CA GLU A 231 13.13 23.89 10.87
C GLU A 231 11.76 24.39 10.35
N ARG A 232 11.27 23.82 9.23
CA ARG A 232 9.92 24.12 8.73
C ARG A 232 8.82 23.56 9.62
N VAL A 233 8.98 22.33 10.12
CA VAL A 233 8.06 21.72 11.08
C VAL A 233 8.04 22.54 12.38
N LEU A 234 9.18 23.12 12.78
CA LEU A 234 9.30 24.06 13.91
C LEU A 234 8.40 25.28 13.74
N VAL A 235 8.46 25.90 12.56
CA VAL A 235 7.63 27.08 12.24
C VAL A 235 6.15 26.70 12.31
N GLU A 236 5.77 25.57 11.76
CA GLU A 236 4.39 25.09 11.71
C GLU A 236 3.87 24.67 13.11
N VAL A 237 4.74 24.04 13.94
CA VAL A 237 4.44 23.70 15.34
C VAL A 237 4.26 24.96 16.16
N LYS A 238 5.14 25.98 16.01
CA LYS A 238 5.02 27.28 16.68
C LYS A 238 3.78 28.04 16.23
N ALA A 239 3.49 28.08 14.91
CA ALA A 239 2.29 28.70 14.36
C ALA A 239 0.98 28.09 14.92
N ARG A 240 1.05 26.83 15.36
CA ARG A 240 -0.06 26.12 16.04
C ARG A 240 -0.02 26.27 17.56
N GLY A 241 0.92 27.05 18.12
CA GLY A 241 1.05 27.28 19.57
C GLY A 241 1.56 26.06 20.36
N LEU A 242 2.23 25.12 19.71
CA LEU A 242 2.80 23.93 20.34
C LEU A 242 4.28 24.14 20.69
N ASP A 243 4.72 23.69 21.89
CA ASP A 243 6.14 23.67 22.25
C ASP A 243 6.82 22.46 21.60
N LEU A 244 7.93 22.69 20.90
CA LEU A 244 8.67 21.65 20.19
C LEU A 244 9.30 20.61 21.13
N ALA A 245 9.77 21.03 22.31
CA ALA A 245 10.34 20.11 23.29
C ALA A 245 9.29 19.13 23.82
N GLU A 246 8.03 19.57 23.95
CA GLU A 246 6.89 18.71 24.27
C GLU A 246 6.40 17.91 23.08
N ALA A 247 6.43 18.48 21.87
CA ALA A 247 5.95 17.84 20.65
C ALA A 247 6.69 16.53 20.31
N THR A 248 7.94 16.37 20.75
CA THR A 248 8.73 15.15 20.50
C THR A 248 8.76 14.16 21.66
N LYS A 249 8.28 14.56 22.86
CA LYS A 249 8.15 13.68 24.02
C LYS A 249 6.95 12.75 23.88
N HIS A 250 7.07 11.54 24.38
CA HIS A 250 5.98 10.55 24.42
C HIS A 250 5.22 10.37 23.10
N ARG A 251 5.95 10.18 21.98
CA ARG A 251 5.43 10.09 20.60
C ARG A 251 4.17 9.26 20.45
N TRP A 252 4.14 8.06 21.05
CA TRP A 252 2.99 7.17 21.00
C TRP A 252 1.79 7.72 21.77
N ARG A 253 1.99 8.27 22.94
CA ARG A 253 0.91 8.82 23.76
C ARG A 253 0.21 9.99 23.08
N GLN A 254 0.94 10.80 22.32
CA GLN A 254 0.36 11.91 21.55
C GLN A 254 -0.46 11.42 20.35
N MET A 255 -0.04 10.33 19.69
CA MET A 255 -0.71 9.80 18.50
C MET A 255 -1.77 8.74 18.82
N ILE A 256 -1.63 7.99 19.93
CA ILE A 256 -2.64 7.05 20.43
C ILE A 256 -3.79 7.85 21.03
N HIS A 257 -4.67 8.32 20.17
CA HIS A 257 -5.88 9.02 20.53
C HIS A 257 -7.09 8.31 19.96
N VAL A 258 -8.22 8.41 20.67
CA VAL A 258 -9.46 7.73 20.28
C VAL A 258 -9.82 7.99 18.82
N ASN A 259 -9.74 9.23 18.34
CA ASN A 259 -10.07 9.57 16.96
C ASN A 259 -9.12 8.96 15.95
N THR A 260 -7.82 8.90 16.24
CA THR A 260 -6.83 8.29 15.32
C THR A 260 -7.02 6.77 15.22
N ILE A 261 -7.21 6.12 16.36
CA ILE A 261 -7.43 4.67 16.43
C ILE A 261 -8.78 4.33 15.81
N ALA A 262 -9.85 5.02 16.20
CA ALA A 262 -11.20 4.80 15.71
C ALA A 262 -11.29 5.00 14.19
N SER A 263 -10.68 6.07 13.65
CA SER A 263 -10.59 6.30 12.21
C SER A 263 -9.84 5.17 11.49
N SER A 264 -8.71 4.71 12.06
CA SER A 264 -7.92 3.62 11.50
C SER A 264 -8.66 2.28 11.52
N ILE A 265 -9.38 1.95 12.58
CA ILE A 265 -10.19 0.73 12.66
C ILE A 265 -11.39 0.84 11.73
N ALA A 266 -12.10 1.96 11.75
CA ALA A 266 -13.31 2.18 10.97
C ALA A 266 -13.08 2.03 9.46
N ILE A 267 -11.99 2.61 8.92
CA ILE A 267 -11.68 2.44 7.49
C ILE A 267 -11.33 1.00 7.14
N ASN A 268 -10.69 0.27 8.04
CA ASN A 268 -10.39 -1.15 7.79
C ASN A 268 -11.65 -2.01 7.83
N LEU A 269 -12.66 -1.64 8.62
CA LEU A 269 -14.01 -2.23 8.53
C LEU A 269 -14.66 -1.94 7.17
N PHE A 270 -14.56 -0.70 6.68
CA PHE A 270 -15.02 -0.36 5.32
C PHE A 270 -14.29 -1.18 4.24
N LEU A 271 -12.99 -1.45 4.42
CA LEU A 271 -12.17 -2.18 3.46
C LEU A 271 -12.32 -3.71 3.53
N VAL A 272 -13.20 -4.28 4.37
CA VAL A 272 -13.41 -5.75 4.44
C VAL A 272 -13.77 -6.32 3.06
N ILE A 273 -14.63 -5.66 2.31
CA ILE A 273 -14.97 -6.08 0.93
C ILE A 273 -13.78 -5.97 -0.04
N TYR A 274 -12.88 -4.98 0.15
CA TYR A 274 -11.63 -4.89 -0.60
C TYR A 274 -10.72 -6.08 -0.31
N PHE A 275 -10.53 -6.46 0.95
CA PHE A 275 -9.75 -7.64 1.32
C PHE A 275 -10.38 -8.93 0.77
N THR A 276 -11.71 -8.97 0.71
CA THR A 276 -12.46 -10.05 0.06
C THR A 276 -12.15 -10.10 -1.44
N ALA A 277 -12.12 -8.96 -2.12
CA ALA A 277 -11.80 -8.88 -3.54
C ALA A 277 -10.37 -9.37 -3.84
N VAL A 278 -9.41 -9.00 -3.00
CA VAL A 278 -8.00 -9.41 -3.14
C VAL A 278 -7.81 -10.92 -2.97
N ALA A 279 -8.43 -11.52 -1.96
CA ALA A 279 -8.10 -12.88 -1.54
C ALA A 279 -9.15 -13.93 -1.91
N TYR A 280 -10.42 -13.54 -2.08
CA TYR A 280 -11.53 -14.49 -2.14
C TYR A 280 -12.42 -14.38 -3.38
N PHE A 281 -12.32 -13.33 -4.21
CA PHE A 281 -13.08 -13.27 -5.45
C PHE A 281 -12.70 -14.36 -6.45
N VAL A 282 -11.47 -14.90 -6.34
CA VAL A 282 -11.01 -16.07 -7.09
C VAL A 282 -11.81 -17.34 -6.79
N PHE A 283 -12.46 -17.40 -5.63
CA PHE A 283 -13.40 -18.47 -5.26
C PHE A 283 -14.83 -18.12 -5.63
N TYR A 284 -15.23 -16.87 -5.42
CA TYR A 284 -16.61 -16.45 -5.70
C TYR A 284 -16.93 -16.46 -7.21
N LEU A 285 -16.11 -15.82 -8.04
CA LEU A 285 -16.42 -15.72 -9.47
C LEU A 285 -16.23 -17.06 -10.22
N PRO A 286 -15.08 -17.77 -10.12
CA PRO A 286 -14.91 -19.02 -10.83
C PRO A 286 -15.72 -20.20 -10.28
N LEU A 287 -15.72 -20.40 -8.95
CA LEU A 287 -16.32 -21.60 -8.37
C LEU A 287 -17.82 -21.44 -8.13
N PHE A 288 -18.28 -20.27 -7.68
CA PHE A 288 -19.69 -20.06 -7.37
C PHE A 288 -20.49 -19.52 -8.58
N LEU A 289 -19.94 -18.55 -9.32
CA LEU A 289 -20.61 -17.99 -10.49
C LEU A 289 -20.21 -18.68 -11.83
N HIS A 290 -19.31 -19.64 -11.77
CA HIS A 290 -18.81 -20.45 -12.90
C HIS A 290 -18.13 -19.65 -14.03
N PHE A 291 -17.48 -18.54 -13.70
CA PHE A 291 -16.62 -17.85 -14.66
C PHE A 291 -15.35 -18.69 -14.96
N SER A 292 -14.93 -18.69 -16.21
CA SER A 292 -13.59 -19.21 -16.52
C SER A 292 -12.52 -18.38 -15.84
N LEU A 293 -11.35 -18.98 -15.54
CA LEU A 293 -10.24 -18.24 -14.94
C LEU A 293 -9.76 -17.08 -15.81
N SER A 294 -9.80 -17.23 -17.14
CA SER A 294 -9.49 -16.15 -18.06
C SER A 294 -10.49 -14.99 -17.94
N SER A 295 -11.80 -15.31 -17.90
CA SER A 295 -12.84 -14.29 -17.70
C SER A 295 -12.74 -13.62 -16.33
N PHE A 296 -12.48 -14.39 -15.27
CA PHE A 296 -12.22 -13.85 -13.93
C PHE A 296 -11.06 -12.86 -13.92
N ASN A 297 -9.91 -13.26 -14.48
CA ASN A 297 -8.74 -12.38 -14.54
C ASN A 297 -8.98 -11.16 -15.43
N GLY A 298 -9.77 -11.27 -16.50
CA GLY A 298 -10.18 -10.13 -17.32
C GLY A 298 -11.08 -9.14 -16.56
N ILE A 299 -12.00 -9.64 -15.73
CA ILE A 299 -12.83 -8.80 -14.85
C ILE A 299 -11.95 -8.13 -13.78
N GLN A 300 -11.02 -8.85 -13.19
CA GLN A 300 -10.07 -8.31 -12.21
C GLN A 300 -9.15 -7.25 -12.82
N GLU A 301 -8.70 -7.43 -14.06
CA GLU A 301 -7.94 -6.42 -14.80
C GLU A 301 -8.74 -5.11 -14.92
N ILE A 302 -10.01 -5.19 -15.30
CA ILE A 302 -10.90 -4.02 -15.36
C ILE A 302 -11.10 -3.41 -13.97
N TYR A 303 -11.35 -4.24 -12.94
CA TYR A 303 -11.53 -3.80 -11.56
C TYR A 303 -10.33 -2.99 -11.05
N TRP A 304 -9.10 -3.51 -11.21
CA TRP A 304 -7.89 -2.84 -10.76
C TRP A 304 -7.55 -1.63 -11.64
N GLY A 305 -7.77 -1.71 -12.95
CA GLY A 305 -7.57 -0.58 -13.86
C GLY A 305 -8.49 0.60 -13.52
N VAL A 306 -9.76 0.33 -13.26
CA VAL A 306 -10.72 1.35 -12.79
C VAL A 306 -10.30 1.91 -11.42
N ASN A 307 -9.79 1.06 -10.51
CA ASN A 307 -9.33 1.50 -9.19
C ASN A 307 -8.19 2.52 -9.28
N ILE A 308 -7.21 2.25 -10.14
CA ILE A 308 -6.09 3.14 -10.43
C ILE A 308 -6.58 4.53 -10.84
N VAL A 309 -7.45 4.59 -11.84
CA VAL A 309 -7.98 5.85 -12.36
C VAL A 309 -8.86 6.54 -11.31
N ALA A 310 -9.72 5.78 -10.65
CA ALA A 310 -10.64 6.31 -9.65
C ALA A 310 -9.93 6.90 -8.43
N LEU A 311 -8.85 6.27 -7.92
CA LEU A 311 -8.06 6.82 -6.82
C LEU A 311 -7.49 8.21 -7.15
N VAL A 312 -6.96 8.38 -8.37
CA VAL A 312 -6.42 9.66 -8.82
C VAL A 312 -7.53 10.69 -8.99
N VAL A 313 -8.62 10.31 -9.68
CA VAL A 313 -9.74 11.23 -9.97
C VAL A 313 -10.42 11.71 -8.70
N TRP A 314 -10.81 10.78 -7.80
CA TRP A 314 -11.49 11.14 -6.56
C TRP A 314 -10.58 11.86 -5.57
N GLY A 315 -9.29 11.49 -5.53
CA GLY A 315 -8.29 12.23 -4.76
C GLY A 315 -8.17 13.66 -5.23
N ALA A 316 -7.92 13.87 -6.53
CA ALA A 316 -7.78 15.20 -7.13
C ALA A 316 -9.07 16.04 -6.99
N LEU A 317 -10.24 15.45 -7.20
CA LEU A 317 -11.52 16.13 -7.06
C LEU A 317 -11.80 16.56 -5.61
N SER A 318 -11.48 15.67 -4.65
CA SER A 318 -11.57 15.98 -3.22
C SER A 318 -10.60 17.10 -2.81
N ASP A 319 -9.39 17.12 -3.37
CA ASP A 319 -8.40 18.17 -3.13
C ASP A 319 -8.83 19.51 -3.76
N TRP A 320 -9.32 19.46 -4.99
CA TRP A 320 -9.80 20.66 -5.68
C TRP A 320 -10.98 21.33 -4.97
N LEU A 321 -11.94 20.54 -4.51
CA LEU A 321 -13.09 21.02 -3.75
C LEU A 321 -12.77 21.29 -2.28
N ARG A 322 -11.61 20.83 -1.79
CA ARG A 322 -11.19 20.89 -0.38
C ARG A 322 -12.20 20.27 0.60
N VAL A 323 -12.96 19.27 0.16
CA VAL A 323 -13.92 18.55 0.98
C VAL A 323 -13.61 17.06 1.01
N ARG A 324 -13.82 16.41 2.15
CA ARG A 324 -13.51 14.99 2.35
C ARG A 324 -14.77 14.16 2.62
N LYS A 325 -15.58 14.62 3.57
CA LYS A 325 -16.73 13.87 4.10
C LYS A 325 -17.80 13.51 3.05
N PRO A 326 -18.22 14.40 2.12
CA PRO A 326 -19.22 14.06 1.11
C PRO A 326 -18.80 12.88 0.23
N PHE A 327 -17.52 12.83 -0.14
CA PHE A 327 -16.97 11.72 -0.95
C PHE A 327 -16.94 10.41 -0.19
N MET A 328 -16.61 10.43 1.11
CA MET A 328 -16.65 9.23 1.95
C MET A 328 -18.08 8.67 2.05
N VAL A 329 -19.08 9.53 2.22
CA VAL A 329 -20.49 9.11 2.26
C VAL A 329 -20.95 8.56 0.90
N LEU A 330 -20.62 9.27 -0.19
CA LEU A 330 -20.94 8.83 -1.56
C LEU A 330 -20.31 7.47 -1.87
N GLY A 331 -19.02 7.32 -1.54
CA GLY A 331 -18.30 6.07 -1.73
C GLY A 331 -18.87 4.93 -0.88
N SER A 332 -19.28 5.20 0.37
CA SER A 332 -19.93 4.20 1.23
C SER A 332 -21.28 3.76 0.66
N ALA A 333 -22.11 4.69 0.22
CA ALA A 333 -23.40 4.37 -0.41
C ALA A 333 -23.22 3.56 -1.70
N GLY A 334 -22.29 3.98 -2.58
CA GLY A 334 -21.98 3.25 -3.80
C GLY A 334 -21.42 1.85 -3.54
N THR A 335 -20.61 1.69 -2.48
CA THR A 335 -20.09 0.38 -2.06
C THR A 335 -21.22 -0.55 -1.61
N ILE A 336 -22.17 -0.07 -0.82
CA ILE A 336 -23.35 -0.86 -0.42
C ILE A 336 -24.16 -1.29 -1.64
N VAL A 337 -24.43 -0.38 -2.57
CA VAL A 337 -25.15 -0.69 -3.82
C VAL A 337 -24.39 -1.75 -4.63
N ALA A 338 -23.09 -1.60 -4.79
CA ALA A 338 -22.27 -2.56 -5.52
C ALA A 338 -22.28 -3.96 -4.86
N ILE A 339 -22.21 -4.04 -3.51
CA ILE A 339 -22.31 -5.31 -2.78
C ILE A 339 -23.68 -5.95 -2.95
N ILE A 340 -24.77 -5.17 -2.93
CA ILE A 340 -26.13 -5.68 -3.16
C ILE A 340 -26.25 -6.25 -4.57
N LEU A 341 -25.73 -5.57 -5.59
CA LEU A 341 -25.73 -6.06 -6.96
C LEU A 341 -24.89 -7.35 -7.08
N LEU A 342 -23.72 -7.39 -6.46
CA LEU A 342 -22.85 -8.55 -6.45
C LEU A 342 -23.51 -9.75 -5.75
N MET A 343 -24.16 -9.54 -4.59
CA MET A 343 -24.86 -10.56 -3.83
C MET A 343 -26.06 -11.17 -4.59
N ASN A 344 -26.69 -10.42 -5.47
CA ASN A 344 -27.82 -10.86 -6.29
C ASN A 344 -27.38 -11.40 -7.66
N ALA A 345 -26.09 -11.39 -7.99
CA ALA A 345 -25.57 -11.98 -9.20
C ALA A 345 -25.77 -13.50 -9.17
N LYS A 346 -26.26 -14.07 -10.28
CA LYS A 346 -26.52 -15.50 -10.44
C LYS A 346 -25.52 -16.12 -11.41
N ALA A 347 -25.34 -17.43 -11.33
CA ALA A 347 -24.61 -18.18 -12.35
C ALA A 347 -25.17 -17.88 -13.75
N GLY A 348 -24.30 -17.64 -14.72
CA GLY A 348 -24.66 -17.22 -16.05
C GLY A 348 -24.77 -15.70 -16.28
N VAL A 349 -24.48 -14.87 -15.24
CA VAL A 349 -24.34 -13.41 -15.43
C VAL A 349 -23.25 -13.13 -16.48
N SER A 350 -23.51 -12.16 -17.38
CA SER A 350 -22.57 -11.86 -18.46
C SER A 350 -21.26 -11.23 -17.92
N PHE A 351 -20.17 -11.43 -18.64
CA PHE A 351 -18.87 -10.80 -18.37
C PHE A 351 -19.01 -9.28 -18.19
N THR A 352 -19.72 -8.63 -19.12
CA THR A 352 -19.90 -7.17 -19.09
C THR A 352 -20.66 -6.70 -17.86
N ALA A 353 -21.75 -7.40 -17.49
CA ALA A 353 -22.53 -7.04 -16.30
C ALA A 353 -21.69 -7.18 -15.03
N MET A 354 -20.91 -8.26 -14.89
CA MET A 354 -20.03 -8.46 -13.75
C MET A 354 -18.89 -7.42 -13.72
N ALA A 355 -18.29 -7.12 -14.86
CA ALA A 355 -17.27 -6.08 -14.97
C ALA A 355 -17.80 -4.70 -14.55
N LEU A 356 -19.05 -4.36 -14.92
CA LEU A 356 -19.69 -3.11 -14.50
C LEU A 356 -19.99 -3.08 -13.00
N ILE A 357 -20.46 -4.18 -12.41
CA ILE A 357 -20.71 -4.28 -10.97
C ILE A 357 -19.39 -4.09 -10.19
N LEU A 358 -18.32 -4.77 -10.61
CA LEU A 358 -17.03 -4.65 -9.96
C LEU A 358 -16.35 -3.30 -10.23
N SER A 359 -16.58 -2.68 -11.38
CA SER A 359 -16.14 -1.30 -11.65
C SER A 359 -16.83 -0.28 -10.74
N LEU A 360 -18.14 -0.46 -10.48
CA LEU A 360 -18.88 0.34 -9.51
C LEU A 360 -18.31 0.15 -8.10
N LEU A 361 -18.04 -1.09 -7.69
CA LEU A 361 -17.42 -1.39 -6.41
C LEU A 361 -16.05 -0.71 -6.29
N SER A 362 -15.21 -0.87 -7.30
CA SER A 362 -13.86 -0.31 -7.35
C SER A 362 -13.83 1.22 -7.26
N THR A 363 -14.68 1.88 -8.06
CA THR A 363 -14.84 3.34 -8.05
C THR A 363 -15.35 3.84 -6.71
N SER A 364 -16.33 3.15 -6.12
CA SER A 364 -16.92 3.53 -4.83
C SER A 364 -15.93 3.37 -3.67
N LEU A 365 -15.13 2.30 -3.68
CA LEU A 365 -14.04 2.11 -2.72
C LEU A 365 -13.01 3.24 -2.82
N ALA A 366 -12.58 3.59 -4.04
CA ALA A 366 -11.65 4.69 -4.27
C ALA A 366 -12.22 6.05 -3.87
N CYS A 367 -13.51 6.30 -4.14
CA CYS A 367 -14.24 7.52 -3.77
C CYS A 367 -14.27 7.75 -2.26
N CYS A 368 -14.32 6.69 -1.46
CA CYS A 368 -14.23 6.76 -0.01
C CYS A 368 -12.78 6.82 0.48
N TYR A 369 -11.94 5.90 0.00
CA TYR A 369 -10.61 5.68 0.55
C TYR A 369 -9.63 6.84 0.31
N ALA A 370 -9.59 7.42 -0.90
CA ALA A 370 -8.64 8.49 -1.21
C ALA A 370 -8.91 9.76 -0.37
N PRO A 371 -10.16 10.27 -0.27
CA PRO A 371 -10.48 11.39 0.63
C PRO A 371 -10.31 11.03 2.12
N TRP A 372 -10.59 9.79 2.51
CA TRP A 372 -10.34 9.35 3.88
C TRP A 372 -8.84 9.42 4.22
N PHE A 373 -7.96 8.94 3.35
CA PHE A 373 -6.53 8.95 3.59
C PHE A 373 -5.99 10.38 3.72
N ALA A 374 -6.50 11.31 2.89
CA ALA A 374 -6.19 12.73 3.01
C ALA A 374 -6.69 13.30 4.36
N SER A 375 -7.96 13.06 4.74
CA SER A 375 -8.51 13.46 6.04
C SER A 375 -7.74 12.89 7.23
N PHE A 376 -7.30 11.64 7.13
CA PHE A 376 -6.50 11.00 8.17
C PHE A 376 -5.14 11.67 8.33
N THR A 377 -4.44 11.95 7.23
CA THR A 377 -3.15 12.67 7.28
C THR A 377 -3.31 14.10 7.77
N GLU A 378 -4.35 14.82 7.36
CA GLU A 378 -4.72 16.14 7.87
C GLU A 378 -5.00 16.13 9.38
N THR A 379 -5.66 15.08 9.88
CA THR A 379 -5.88 14.87 11.32
C THR A 379 -4.58 14.70 12.09
N LEU A 380 -3.63 13.94 11.54
CA LEU A 380 -2.31 13.75 12.15
C LEU A 380 -1.50 15.06 12.15
N GLU A 381 -1.51 15.79 11.04
CA GLU A 381 -0.85 17.08 10.89
C GLU A 381 -1.44 18.13 11.83
N ALA A 382 -2.77 18.20 11.92
CA ALA A 382 -3.45 19.13 12.83
C ALA A 382 -3.07 18.89 14.29
N ARG A 383 -2.76 17.64 14.65
CA ARG A 383 -2.37 17.28 16.01
C ARG A 383 -0.88 17.51 16.26
N ASN A 384 -0.02 16.96 15.42
CA ASN A 384 1.41 17.15 15.53
C ASN A 384 2.12 16.80 14.20
N PRO A 385 2.53 17.82 13.42
CA PRO A 385 3.19 17.62 12.15
C PRO A 385 4.50 16.81 12.23
N ALA A 386 5.17 16.84 13.39
CA ALA A 386 6.42 16.08 13.61
C ALA A 386 6.20 14.56 13.72
N LEU A 387 4.97 14.11 14.03
CA LEU A 387 4.65 12.72 14.35
C LEU A 387 3.76 12.00 13.32
N ILE A 388 3.60 12.54 12.11
CA ILE A 388 2.77 11.97 11.05
C ILE A 388 3.14 10.50 10.77
N ALA A 389 4.44 10.18 10.74
CA ALA A 389 4.91 8.80 10.52
C ALA A 389 4.47 7.86 11.65
N THR A 390 4.52 8.32 12.90
CA THR A 390 4.05 7.55 14.07
C THR A 390 2.54 7.33 14.01
N GLY A 391 1.76 8.36 13.62
CA GLY A 391 0.32 8.23 13.42
C GLY A 391 -0.05 7.28 12.28
N SER A 392 0.67 7.33 11.16
CA SER A 392 0.45 6.44 10.01
C SER A 392 0.75 4.97 10.33
N SER A 393 1.68 4.69 11.25
CA SER A 393 1.95 3.31 11.68
C SER A 393 0.80 2.69 12.46
N LEU A 394 -0.05 3.49 13.12
CA LEU A 394 -1.28 3.01 13.76
C LEU A 394 -2.29 2.49 12.72
N TYR A 395 -2.41 3.17 11.58
CA TYR A 395 -3.22 2.66 10.47
C TYR A 395 -2.68 1.32 9.94
N GLY A 396 -1.38 1.21 9.70
CA GLY A 396 -0.77 -0.05 9.28
C GLY A 396 -0.96 -1.20 10.27
N PHE A 397 -0.95 -0.91 11.58
CA PHE A 397 -1.27 -1.87 12.63
C PHE A 397 -2.76 -2.26 12.61
N ALA A 398 -3.67 -1.28 12.53
CA ALA A 398 -5.11 -1.52 12.45
C ALA A 398 -5.49 -2.39 11.24
N THR A 399 -4.81 -2.22 10.10
CA THR A 399 -5.01 -3.04 8.90
C THR A 399 -4.75 -4.52 9.16
N ARG A 400 -3.73 -4.84 9.94
CA ARG A 400 -3.43 -6.23 10.32
C ARG A 400 -4.42 -6.76 11.36
N VAL A 401 -4.74 -5.97 12.37
CA VAL A 401 -5.68 -6.34 13.45
C VAL A 401 -7.09 -6.59 12.92
N VAL A 402 -7.53 -5.86 11.91
CA VAL A 402 -8.85 -6.05 11.29
C VAL A 402 -8.79 -7.08 10.16
N GLY A 403 -7.82 -6.99 9.27
CA GLY A 403 -7.75 -7.85 8.07
C GLY A 403 -7.53 -9.33 8.38
N VAL A 404 -6.68 -9.65 9.36
CA VAL A 404 -6.38 -11.05 9.72
C VAL A 404 -7.60 -11.80 10.25
N PRO A 405 -8.37 -11.30 11.25
CA PRO A 405 -9.57 -11.98 11.71
C PRO A 405 -10.61 -12.19 10.61
N PHE A 406 -10.86 -11.20 9.77
CA PHE A 406 -11.80 -11.37 8.66
C PHE A 406 -11.35 -12.43 7.67
N GLY A 407 -10.05 -12.50 7.36
CA GLY A 407 -9.49 -13.56 6.52
C GLY A 407 -9.72 -14.96 7.10
N LEU A 408 -9.63 -15.13 8.42
CA LEU A 408 -9.88 -16.40 9.10
C LEU A 408 -11.38 -16.75 9.18
N ILE A 409 -12.24 -15.76 9.31
CA ILE A 409 -13.69 -15.96 9.49
C ILE A 409 -14.36 -16.35 8.16
N ILE A 410 -13.95 -15.84 7.02
CA ILE A 410 -14.56 -16.09 5.70
C ILE A 410 -14.76 -17.60 5.43
N PRO A 411 -13.75 -18.47 5.56
CA PRO A 411 -13.95 -19.90 5.29
C PRO A 411 -15.00 -20.59 6.16
N HIS A 412 -15.18 -20.11 7.39
CA HIS A 412 -16.18 -20.67 8.32
C HIS A 412 -17.61 -20.25 7.96
N ILE A 413 -17.77 -19.03 7.40
CA ILE A 413 -19.09 -18.51 7.00
C ILE A 413 -19.48 -19.05 5.63
N VAL A 414 -18.55 -19.01 4.67
CA VAL A 414 -18.81 -19.47 3.29
C VAL A 414 -18.95 -21.00 3.25
N GLY A 415 -18.26 -21.70 4.15
CA GLY A 415 -18.37 -23.15 4.26
C GLY A 415 -17.55 -23.92 3.22
N SER A 416 -17.65 -25.24 3.28
CA SER A 416 -17.06 -26.14 2.30
C SER A 416 -18.13 -27.17 1.88
N PRO A 417 -18.42 -27.33 0.61
CA PRO A 417 -17.75 -26.70 -0.54
C PRO A 417 -18.07 -25.19 -0.67
N VAL A 418 -17.15 -24.44 -1.27
CA VAL A 418 -17.22 -22.96 -1.46
C VAL A 418 -18.45 -22.50 -2.31
N GLU A 419 -19.25 -23.44 -2.77
CA GLU A 419 -20.38 -23.26 -3.68
C GLU A 419 -21.70 -22.91 -2.98
N THR A 420 -21.71 -22.74 -1.64
CA THR A 420 -22.96 -22.46 -0.92
C THR A 420 -23.39 -21.00 -1.09
N ALA A 421 -24.51 -20.80 -1.77
CA ALA A 421 -25.11 -19.47 -1.97
C ALA A 421 -25.43 -18.76 -0.64
N SER A 422 -25.85 -19.48 0.38
CA SER A 422 -26.19 -18.95 1.70
C SER A 422 -24.96 -18.39 2.41
N GLY A 423 -23.80 -19.05 2.32
CA GLY A 423 -22.57 -18.60 2.95
C GLY A 423 -22.06 -17.29 2.36
N TRP A 424 -22.01 -17.18 1.01
CA TRP A 424 -21.62 -15.94 0.35
C TRP A 424 -22.61 -14.81 0.62
N ARG A 425 -23.92 -15.09 0.64
CA ARG A 425 -24.93 -14.09 0.96
C ARG A 425 -24.77 -13.57 2.39
N THR A 426 -24.53 -14.46 3.36
CA THR A 426 -24.23 -14.07 4.75
C THR A 426 -22.98 -13.21 4.83
N TRP A 427 -21.91 -13.60 4.12
CA TRP A 427 -20.67 -12.83 4.08
C TRP A 427 -20.89 -11.41 3.53
N TYR A 428 -21.62 -11.27 2.43
CA TYR A 428 -21.89 -9.94 1.86
C TYR A 428 -22.77 -9.08 2.77
N TRP A 429 -23.70 -9.65 3.54
CA TRP A 429 -24.42 -8.91 4.57
C TRP A 429 -23.48 -8.42 5.69
N ILE A 430 -22.49 -9.20 6.09
CA ILE A 430 -21.45 -8.77 7.03
C ILE A 430 -20.65 -7.62 6.43
N CYS A 431 -20.25 -7.70 5.16
CA CYS A 431 -19.56 -6.60 4.47
C CYS A 431 -20.41 -5.31 4.44
N ILE A 432 -21.71 -5.42 4.17
CA ILE A 432 -22.62 -4.24 4.27
C ILE A 432 -22.65 -3.71 5.69
N GLY A 433 -22.78 -4.59 6.68
CA GLY A 433 -22.76 -4.20 8.10
C GLY A 433 -21.48 -3.45 8.49
N THR A 434 -20.31 -3.89 8.03
CA THR A 434 -19.05 -3.21 8.31
C THR A 434 -18.97 -1.82 7.64
N VAL A 435 -19.52 -1.66 6.43
CA VAL A 435 -19.65 -0.34 5.78
C VAL A 435 -20.61 0.57 6.55
N VAL A 436 -21.74 0.04 7.01
CA VAL A 436 -22.72 0.81 7.81
C VAL A 436 -22.10 1.27 9.12
N VAL A 437 -21.33 0.40 9.79
CA VAL A 437 -20.58 0.75 11.02
C VAL A 437 -19.53 1.85 10.76
N PHE A 438 -18.93 1.89 9.58
CA PHE A 438 -17.98 2.94 9.22
C PHE A 438 -18.61 4.33 9.09
N VAL A 439 -19.83 4.44 8.54
CA VAL A 439 -20.46 5.73 8.21
C VAL A 439 -20.55 6.71 9.39
N PRO A 440 -20.94 6.34 10.61
CA PRO A 440 -20.93 7.25 11.76
C PRO A 440 -19.56 7.87 12.07
N PHE A 441 -18.48 7.12 11.83
CA PHE A 441 -17.14 7.63 12.08
C PHE A 441 -16.73 8.78 11.14
N ILE A 442 -17.34 8.89 9.95
CA ILE A 442 -17.10 10.00 9.01
C ILE A 442 -17.40 11.35 9.69
N PHE A 443 -18.41 11.40 10.56
CA PHE A 443 -18.80 12.63 11.24
C PHE A 443 -17.77 13.06 12.29
N THR A 444 -17.01 12.13 12.86
CA THR A 444 -15.97 12.41 13.89
C THR A 444 -14.60 12.70 13.28
N MET A 445 -14.39 12.42 11.97
CA MET A 445 -13.12 12.66 11.27
C MET A 445 -12.94 14.14 10.95
N TYR A 446 -11.68 14.54 10.77
CA TYR A 446 -11.33 15.86 10.26
C TYR A 446 -11.82 16.03 8.81
N GLY A 447 -12.09 17.28 8.41
CA GLY A 447 -12.51 17.62 7.06
C GLY A 447 -13.90 18.24 7.00
N HIS A 448 -14.09 19.00 5.93
CA HIS A 448 -15.26 19.87 5.76
C HIS A 448 -16.34 19.18 4.91
N TRP A 449 -17.58 19.61 5.15
CA TRP A 449 -18.75 19.26 4.35
C TRP A 449 -18.94 20.23 3.16
N ARG A 450 -18.48 21.49 3.30
CA ARG A 450 -18.70 22.55 2.31
C ARG A 450 -17.37 23.17 1.88
N PRO A 451 -17.18 23.43 0.58
CA PRO A 451 -15.95 24.08 0.09
C PRO A 451 -15.68 25.47 0.65
N SER A 452 -16.74 26.24 0.94
CA SER A 452 -16.62 27.59 1.50
C SER A 452 -15.97 27.61 2.88
N THR A 453 -16.36 26.68 3.76
CA THR A 453 -15.77 26.55 5.09
C THR A 453 -14.30 26.11 4.99
N ALA A 454 -14.00 25.17 4.12
CA ALA A 454 -12.64 24.67 3.89
C ALA A 454 -11.69 25.78 3.40
N ARG A 455 -12.14 26.63 2.48
CA ARG A 455 -11.34 27.77 1.97
C ARG A 455 -11.02 28.77 3.06
N LYS A 456 -12.01 29.15 3.86
CA LYS A 456 -11.84 30.12 4.93
C LYS A 456 -10.81 29.66 5.96
N GLU A 457 -10.91 28.41 6.45
CA GLU A 457 -9.94 27.87 7.41
C GLU A 457 -8.52 27.75 6.82
N PHE A 458 -8.41 27.41 5.54
CA PHE A 458 -7.12 27.37 4.85
C PHE A 458 -6.48 28.76 4.78
N GLU A 459 -7.23 29.78 4.37
CA GLU A 459 -6.75 31.18 4.30
C GLU A 459 -6.33 31.71 5.67
N GLU A 460 -7.10 31.41 6.73
CA GLU A 460 -6.76 31.76 8.11
C GLU A 460 -5.48 31.06 8.60
N HIS A 461 -5.28 29.79 8.20
CA HIS A 461 -4.08 29.03 8.56
C HIS A 461 -2.84 29.56 7.82
N GLU A 462 -2.94 29.82 6.50
CA GLU A 462 -1.84 30.39 5.73
C GLU A 462 -1.44 31.79 6.28
N ALA A 463 -2.41 32.61 6.65
CA ALA A 463 -2.14 33.90 7.26
C ALA A 463 -1.34 33.77 8.58
N LYS A 464 -1.70 32.83 9.46
CA LYS A 464 -0.95 32.57 10.69
C LYS A 464 0.46 32.07 10.45
N VAL A 465 0.64 31.18 9.48
CA VAL A 465 1.98 30.66 9.11
C VAL A 465 2.84 31.78 8.51
N ALA A 466 2.27 32.65 7.68
CA ALA A 466 2.97 33.79 7.11
C ALA A 466 3.39 34.82 8.19
N GLU A 467 2.53 35.07 9.17
CA GLU A 467 2.82 35.95 10.31
C GLU A 467 3.99 35.40 11.16
N GLU A 468 3.96 34.10 11.51
CA GLU A 468 5.03 33.49 12.29
C GLU A 468 6.36 33.44 11.52
N LEU A 469 6.33 33.19 10.22
CA LEU A 469 7.52 33.26 9.35
C LEU A 469 8.10 34.69 9.31
N SER A 470 7.26 35.73 9.27
CA SER A 470 7.71 37.11 9.28
C SER A 470 8.36 37.48 10.61
N ARG A 471 7.77 37.02 11.72
CA ARG A 471 8.30 37.21 13.06
C ARG A 471 9.68 36.55 13.25
N LEU A 472 9.83 35.30 12.83
CA LEU A 472 11.11 34.58 12.93
C LEU A 472 12.20 35.22 12.07
N ARG A 473 11.85 35.77 10.90
CA ARG A 473 12.80 36.52 10.05
C ARG A 473 13.25 37.82 10.73
N GLN A 474 12.36 38.53 11.41
CA GLN A 474 12.70 39.73 12.18
C GLN A 474 13.59 39.42 13.38
N GLU A 475 13.29 38.35 14.13
CA GLU A 475 14.12 37.87 15.23
C GLU A 475 15.51 37.46 14.76
N SER A 476 15.63 36.78 13.60
CA SER A 476 16.92 36.39 12.99
C SER A 476 17.71 37.57 12.42
N ALA A 477 17.06 38.65 12.03
CA ALA A 477 17.73 39.87 11.55
C ALA A 477 18.17 40.79 12.69
N ALA A 478 17.60 40.62 13.91
CA ALA A 478 17.93 41.38 15.10
C ALA A 478 18.98 40.73 15.99
N ALA A 479 19.28 39.45 15.77
CA ALA A 479 20.35 38.66 16.43
C ALA A 479 21.63 38.66 15.59
#